data_7e994331eaaf49526d5f4965a10e12d4
#
_entry.id   7e994331eaaf49526d5f4965a10e12d4
#
_cell.length_a   1.000
_cell.length_b   1.000
_cell.length_c   1.000
_cell.angle_alpha   90.00
_cell.angle_beta   90.00
_cell.angle_gamma   90.00
#
_symmetry.space_group_name_H-M   'P 1'
#
loop_
_entity.id
_entity.type
_entity.pdbx_description
1 polymer ?
#
loop_
_entity_poly.entity_id
_entity_poly.type
_entity_poly.pdbx_seq_one_letter_code
_entity_poly.pdbx_strand_id
1 'polypeptide(L)'
;VITQRNRRLPIFQACTVAAVLSVLPGAVRAQSSVTLYGILDTSLFYTNHTFNPRTRASGGHVFSLTDSDYSSSRFGLKGREDLGGGTAAIFALESGFSTSNGALGNSNGNFFGRMAYVGLTGPYGTVKMGEQYSPFALSLLNTEPRGASFFGSGAVIYIGSVFTTGLFTPNAISYTSPKIAGFEGSGMIALGGQAGNFQAGRQYSARLTYTMPHLVVDAALFSGNSGGSAASTPIPTTVAFTGRTIGAVSNWGNAIFNLSYTNYKVASSFDEQVYMGGFRYTFTPAFAADGGVWWIHDGNAGTNHSLLAAAGVTYSLSARTMVYGELAMVNNHGRLHTGLSVNGALYEPTGSSTGATIGIRHLF
;
A
#
# COMPACT_ATOMS: atom_id res chain seq x y z
N VAL A 1 -82.56 0.76 53.30
CA VAL A 1 -82.82 1.38 51.98
C VAL A 1 -81.57 2.05 51.50
N ILE A 2 -80.79 1.41 50.66
CA ILE A 2 -79.71 2.05 49.93
C ILE A 2 -79.69 1.46 48.54
N THR A 3 -79.95 2.33 47.56
CA THR A 3 -80.03 2.09 46.13
C THR A 3 -78.65 1.96 45.51
N GLN A 4 -78.36 0.88 44.82
CA GLN A 4 -77.19 0.73 43.95
C GLN A 4 -77.47 1.41 42.64
N ARG A 5 -76.54 2.25 42.22
CA ARG A 5 -76.55 2.95 40.93
C ARG A 5 -75.46 2.34 40.04
N ASN A 6 -75.84 1.48 39.08
CA ASN A 6 -75.03 0.95 38.01
C ASN A 6 -74.56 2.09 37.11
N ARG A 7 -73.23 2.34 37.02
CA ARG A 7 -72.59 3.13 35.96
C ARG A 7 -71.99 2.19 34.93
N ARG A 8 -72.62 2.09 33.79
CA ARG A 8 -72.01 1.50 32.58
C ARG A 8 -70.99 2.49 32.02
N LEU A 9 -69.70 2.10 31.94
CA LEU A 9 -68.66 2.80 31.18
C LEU A 9 -68.73 2.40 29.71
N PRO A 10 -68.57 3.32 28.75
CA PRO A 10 -68.67 3.04 27.32
C PRO A 10 -67.43 2.35 26.78
N ILE A 11 -67.67 1.24 26.07
CA ILE A 11 -66.67 0.37 25.39
C ILE A 11 -66.15 1.01 24.09
N PHE A 12 -65.97 2.32 23.98
CA PHE A 12 -65.62 2.96 22.75
C PHE A 12 -64.24 3.64 22.72
N GLN A 13 -63.37 3.44 23.75
CA GLN A 13 -62.05 4.07 23.75
C GLN A 13 -60.87 3.08 23.72
N ALA A 14 -61.07 1.78 23.55
CA ALA A 14 -60.03 0.78 23.53
C ALA A 14 -59.50 0.40 22.13
N CYS A 15 -60.09 0.88 21.03
CA CYS A 15 -59.69 0.49 19.69
C CYS A 15 -58.77 1.49 18.97
N THR A 16 -58.46 2.66 19.53
CA THR A 16 -57.69 3.71 18.84
C THR A 16 -56.20 3.76 19.24
N VAL A 17 -55.75 2.97 20.25
CA VAL A 17 -54.34 2.91 20.68
C VAL A 17 -53.61 1.74 20.04
N ALA A 18 -54.30 0.75 19.47
CA ALA A 18 -53.67 -0.42 18.84
C ALA A 18 -53.17 -0.19 17.39
N ALA A 19 -53.58 0.91 16.74
CA ALA A 19 -53.23 1.17 15.33
C ALA A 19 -52.03 2.07 15.12
N VAL A 20 -51.37 2.61 16.15
CA VAL A 20 -50.20 3.48 16.07
C VAL A 20 -48.87 2.73 16.34
N LEU A 21 -48.92 1.49 16.76
CA LEU A 21 -47.73 0.69 17.06
C LEU A 21 -47.23 -0.20 15.92
N SER A 22 -47.85 -0.12 14.71
CA SER A 22 -47.48 -0.96 13.57
C SER A 22 -46.65 -0.24 12.48
N VAL A 23 -46.13 0.96 12.75
CA VAL A 23 -45.16 1.66 11.86
C VAL A 23 -43.85 1.90 12.65
N LEU A 24 -43.32 0.85 13.31
CA LEU A 24 -41.90 0.80 13.57
C LEU A 24 -41.29 0.37 12.24
N PRO A 25 -40.44 1.21 11.59
CA PRO A 25 -39.61 0.72 10.48
C PRO A 25 -38.88 -0.50 11.02
N GLY A 26 -39.07 -1.65 10.35
CA GLY A 26 -38.34 -2.86 10.69
C GLY A 26 -36.88 -2.45 10.81
N ALA A 27 -36.27 -2.73 11.96
CA ALA A 27 -34.86 -2.50 12.15
C ALA A 27 -34.15 -3.26 11.03
N VAL A 28 -33.76 -2.54 9.97
CA VAL A 28 -32.85 -3.03 8.95
C VAL A 28 -31.61 -3.39 9.74
N ARG A 29 -31.41 -4.69 9.99
CA ARG A 29 -30.17 -5.16 10.63
C ARG A 29 -29.09 -4.88 9.61
N ALA A 30 -28.43 -3.75 9.75
CA ALA A 30 -27.20 -3.45 9.04
C ALA A 30 -26.25 -4.61 9.34
N GLN A 31 -25.92 -5.40 8.33
CA GLN A 31 -25.03 -6.54 8.49
C GLN A 31 -23.61 -6.00 8.57
N SER A 32 -23.21 -5.61 9.77
CA SER A 32 -21.85 -5.15 10.05
C SER A 32 -20.92 -6.36 10.04
N SER A 33 -19.85 -6.30 9.29
CA SER A 33 -18.82 -7.33 9.27
C SER A 33 -17.48 -6.75 9.67
N VAL A 34 -16.80 -7.41 10.60
CA VAL A 34 -15.40 -7.14 10.95
C VAL A 34 -14.59 -8.37 10.60
N THR A 35 -13.53 -8.18 9.83
CA THR A 35 -12.65 -9.26 9.39
C THR A 35 -11.26 -9.01 9.93
N LEU A 36 -10.71 -9.97 10.66
CA LEU A 36 -9.28 -10.08 10.91
C LEU A 36 -8.61 -10.69 9.68
N TYR A 37 -7.50 -10.11 9.25
CA TYR A 37 -6.71 -10.63 8.13
C TYR A 37 -5.23 -10.38 8.37
N GLY A 38 -4.38 -11.10 7.64
CA GLY A 38 -2.95 -10.86 7.73
C GLY A 38 -2.13 -11.67 6.76
N ILE A 39 -0.84 -11.39 6.78
CA ILE A 39 0.22 -12.06 6.03
C ILE A 39 1.37 -12.35 6.98
N LEU A 40 1.86 -13.58 6.94
CA LEU A 40 3.13 -14.00 7.49
C LEU A 40 4.04 -14.35 6.32
N ASP A 41 5.20 -13.74 6.26
CA ASP A 41 6.20 -13.99 5.23
C ASP A 41 7.58 -14.06 5.89
N THR A 42 8.30 -15.14 5.66
CA THR A 42 9.65 -15.34 6.20
C THR A 42 10.51 -16.09 5.20
N SER A 43 11.78 -15.77 5.15
CA SER A 43 12.69 -16.27 4.14
C SER A 43 14.14 -16.44 4.66
N LEU A 44 14.87 -17.30 3.99
CA LEU A 44 16.31 -17.34 4.04
C LEU A 44 16.86 -16.45 2.94
N PHE A 45 17.63 -15.47 3.34
CA PHE A 45 18.20 -14.43 2.48
C PHE A 45 19.72 -14.57 2.39
N TYR A 46 20.25 -14.38 1.19
CA TYR A 46 21.67 -14.31 0.90
C TYR A 46 21.99 -13.08 0.05
N THR A 47 23.06 -12.38 0.39
CA THR A 47 23.75 -11.44 -0.52
C THR A 47 25.26 -11.65 -0.47
N ASN A 48 25.92 -11.48 -1.62
CA ASN A 48 27.37 -11.63 -1.71
C ASN A 48 28.14 -10.41 -1.16
N HIS A 49 27.46 -9.27 -1.00
CA HIS A 49 28.05 -8.05 -0.42
C HIS A 49 27.09 -7.45 0.62
N THR A 50 27.64 -6.64 1.52
CA THR A 50 26.89 -5.77 2.43
C THR A 50 27.41 -4.34 2.31
N PHE A 51 26.54 -3.38 2.48
CA PHE A 51 26.89 -1.96 2.45
C PHE A 51 27.18 -1.44 3.85
N ASN A 52 28.37 -0.87 4.05
CA ASN A 52 28.70 -0.18 5.28
C ASN A 52 28.39 1.32 5.12
N PRO A 53 27.38 1.88 5.79
CA PRO A 53 26.96 3.27 5.60
C PRO A 53 28.01 4.30 6.06
N ARG A 54 28.94 3.92 6.96
CA ARG A 54 29.99 4.81 7.48
C ARG A 54 31.17 4.91 6.51
N THR A 55 31.62 3.80 5.97
CA THR A 55 32.78 3.73 5.07
C THR A 55 32.40 3.73 3.60
N ARG A 56 31.11 3.48 3.27
CA ARG A 56 30.58 3.21 1.94
C ARG A 56 31.26 2.03 1.22
N ALA A 57 32.03 1.27 1.94
CA ALA A 57 32.74 0.12 1.43
C ALA A 57 31.86 -1.13 1.41
N SER A 58 32.26 -2.07 0.55
CA SER A 58 31.69 -3.41 0.55
C SER A 58 32.15 -4.16 1.80
N GLY A 59 31.21 -4.75 2.52
CA GLY A 59 31.45 -5.79 3.51
C GLY A 59 31.42 -7.18 2.86
N GLY A 60 31.51 -8.22 3.69
CA GLY A 60 31.40 -9.61 3.25
C GLY A 60 29.97 -10.02 2.90
N HIS A 61 29.83 -11.28 2.51
CA HIS A 61 28.52 -11.89 2.29
C HIS A 61 27.72 -12.02 3.59
N VAL A 62 26.38 -12.05 3.46
CA VAL A 62 25.47 -12.35 4.57
C VAL A 62 24.53 -13.48 4.17
N PHE A 63 24.29 -14.36 5.14
CA PHE A 63 23.24 -15.34 5.12
C PHE A 63 22.41 -15.17 6.39
N SER A 64 21.10 -14.89 6.26
CA SER A 64 20.24 -14.58 7.38
C SER A 64 18.80 -15.06 7.18
N LEU A 65 18.07 -15.19 8.29
CA LEU A 65 16.60 -15.26 8.23
C LEU A 65 16.08 -13.82 8.17
N THR A 66 15.28 -13.52 7.15
CA THR A 66 14.64 -12.22 6.97
C THR A 66 13.13 -12.32 7.04
N ASP A 67 12.52 -11.20 7.32
CA ASP A 67 11.08 -10.99 7.24
C ASP A 67 10.74 -10.39 5.87
N SER A 68 9.64 -10.86 5.27
CA SER A 68 8.94 -10.10 4.23
C SER A 68 9.68 -9.92 2.91
N ASP A 69 10.46 -10.87 2.44
CA ASP A 69 11.13 -10.72 1.13
C ASP A 69 10.13 -10.74 -0.04
N TYR A 70 9.04 -11.51 0.04
CA TYR A 70 7.99 -11.48 -0.99
C TYR A 70 6.87 -10.47 -0.66
N SER A 71 6.38 -10.46 0.58
CA SER A 71 5.29 -9.56 0.99
C SER A 71 5.51 -9.10 2.43
N SER A 72 5.26 -7.82 2.71
CA SER A 72 5.32 -7.31 4.07
C SER A 72 4.43 -8.10 5.04
N SER A 73 5.02 -8.66 6.10
CA SER A 73 4.29 -9.29 7.19
C SER A 73 3.46 -8.25 7.92
N ARG A 74 2.17 -8.54 8.08
CA ARG A 74 1.19 -7.61 8.63
C ARG A 74 -0.05 -8.30 9.13
N PHE A 75 -0.77 -7.65 10.02
CA PHE A 75 -2.13 -8.01 10.40
C PHE A 75 -3.02 -6.78 10.43
N GLY A 76 -4.31 -6.97 10.30
CA GLY A 76 -5.26 -5.87 10.30
C GLY A 76 -6.69 -6.29 10.59
N LEU A 77 -7.47 -5.29 10.93
CA LEU A 77 -8.92 -5.35 11.06
C LEU A 77 -9.53 -4.44 9.99
N LYS A 78 -10.50 -4.95 9.27
CA LYS A 78 -11.32 -4.15 8.36
C LYS A 78 -12.79 -4.41 8.59
N GLY A 79 -13.59 -3.37 8.46
CA GLY A 79 -15.03 -3.50 8.64
C GLY A 79 -15.81 -2.72 7.61
N ARG A 80 -17.05 -3.19 7.44
CA ARG A 80 -18.05 -2.55 6.59
C ARG A 80 -19.41 -2.62 7.29
N GLU A 81 -20.07 -1.48 7.37
CA GLU A 81 -21.43 -1.33 7.88
C GLU A 81 -22.30 -0.78 6.75
N ASP A 82 -23.35 -1.47 6.38
CA ASP A 82 -24.33 -1.01 5.39
C ASP A 82 -25.23 0.07 6.02
N LEU A 83 -25.20 1.26 5.43
CA LEU A 83 -26.02 2.40 5.86
C LEU A 83 -27.32 2.53 5.06
N GLY A 84 -27.57 1.61 4.12
CA GLY A 84 -28.69 1.68 3.18
C GLY A 84 -28.40 2.54 1.95
N GLY A 85 -29.28 2.46 0.95
CA GLY A 85 -29.16 3.23 -0.30
C GLY A 85 -27.89 2.96 -1.12
N GLY A 86 -27.23 1.80 -0.92
CA GLY A 86 -25.96 1.48 -1.54
C GLY A 86 -24.75 2.16 -0.90
N THR A 87 -24.93 2.85 0.24
CA THR A 87 -23.88 3.53 0.99
C THR A 87 -23.44 2.68 2.17
N ALA A 88 -22.14 2.67 2.48
CA ALA A 88 -21.60 1.98 3.64
C ALA A 88 -20.51 2.78 4.34
N ALA A 89 -20.45 2.67 5.66
CA ALA A 89 -19.26 3.05 6.43
C ALA A 89 -18.21 1.95 6.33
N ILE A 90 -16.95 2.34 6.21
CA ILE A 90 -15.80 1.44 6.12
C ILE A 90 -14.69 1.89 7.06
N PHE A 91 -13.91 0.93 7.57
CA PHE A 91 -12.68 1.25 8.27
C PHE A 91 -11.61 0.20 8.00
N ALA A 92 -10.35 0.57 8.19
CA ALA A 92 -9.25 -0.38 8.28
C ALA A 92 -8.20 0.10 9.28
N LEU A 93 -7.66 -0.86 10.02
CA LEU A 93 -6.50 -0.73 10.89
C LEU A 93 -5.50 -1.81 10.48
N GLU A 94 -4.26 -1.44 10.09
CA GLU A 94 -3.25 -2.39 9.66
C GLU A 94 -1.89 -2.06 10.27
N SER A 95 -1.27 -3.06 10.89
CA SER A 95 0.06 -3.02 11.49
C SER A 95 1.00 -3.96 10.76
N GLY A 96 2.23 -3.52 10.53
CA GLY A 96 3.31 -4.37 10.08
C GLY A 96 4.16 -4.87 11.25
N PHE A 97 4.73 -6.05 11.12
CA PHE A 97 5.61 -6.64 12.12
C PHE A 97 6.68 -7.50 11.46
N SER A 98 7.72 -7.85 12.21
CA SER A 98 8.78 -8.73 11.74
C SER A 98 8.56 -10.16 12.25
N THR A 99 8.58 -11.13 11.35
CA THR A 99 8.55 -12.56 11.71
C THR A 99 9.87 -13.04 12.32
N SER A 100 10.98 -12.31 12.10
CA SER A 100 12.28 -12.70 12.64
C SER A 100 12.43 -12.45 14.14
N ASN A 101 11.69 -11.50 14.72
CA ASN A 101 11.83 -11.15 16.15
C ASN A 101 10.53 -10.69 16.84
N GLY A 102 9.40 -10.64 16.11
CA GLY A 102 8.11 -10.19 16.63
C GLY A 102 7.98 -8.67 16.85
N ALA A 103 8.99 -7.89 16.50
CA ALA A 103 8.96 -6.44 16.66
C ALA A 103 8.03 -5.76 15.63
N LEU A 104 7.64 -4.51 15.93
CA LEU A 104 7.01 -3.64 14.94
C LEU A 104 7.94 -3.48 13.73
N GLY A 105 7.43 -3.72 12.52
CA GLY A 105 8.20 -3.63 11.27
C GLY A 105 7.32 -3.18 10.12
N ASN A 106 7.91 -2.50 9.11
CA ASN A 106 7.19 -2.08 7.90
C ASN A 106 5.88 -1.32 8.17
N SER A 107 5.81 -0.58 9.26
CA SER A 107 4.62 0.07 9.81
C SER A 107 4.85 1.56 10.09
N ASN A 108 5.73 2.22 9.33
CA ASN A 108 6.01 3.66 9.42
C ASN A 108 6.30 4.14 10.86
N GLY A 109 6.88 3.28 11.70
CA GLY A 109 7.20 3.57 13.10
C GLY A 109 6.00 3.57 14.07
N ASN A 110 4.78 3.36 13.59
CA ASN A 110 3.55 3.41 14.38
C ASN A 110 2.87 2.05 14.44
N PHE A 111 2.06 1.81 15.50
CA PHE A 111 1.36 0.54 15.68
C PHE A 111 0.44 0.21 14.50
N PHE A 112 -0.43 1.12 14.08
CA PHE A 112 -1.23 1.00 12.86
C PHE A 112 -0.71 1.91 11.75
N GLY A 113 0.60 1.96 11.56
CA GLY A 113 1.27 2.87 10.64
C GLY A 113 1.21 2.48 9.16
N ARG A 114 0.41 1.48 8.81
CA ARG A 114 0.14 1.11 7.42
C ARG A 114 -1.22 1.60 6.95
N MET A 115 -2.23 1.39 7.76
CA MET A 115 -3.58 1.95 7.57
C MET A 115 -4.25 2.18 8.92
N ALA A 116 -4.87 3.34 9.07
CA ALA A 116 -5.70 3.72 10.21
C ALA A 116 -6.72 4.75 9.74
N TYR A 117 -7.79 4.30 9.09
CA TYR A 117 -8.79 5.20 8.51
C TYR A 117 -10.23 4.74 8.75
N VAL A 118 -11.13 5.71 8.70
CA VAL A 118 -12.58 5.53 8.53
C VAL A 118 -13.01 6.21 7.23
N GLY A 119 -14.08 5.72 6.62
CA GLY A 119 -14.56 6.29 5.36
C GLY A 119 -16.01 5.95 5.05
N LEU A 120 -16.50 6.58 3.99
CA LEU A 120 -17.81 6.30 3.38
C LEU A 120 -17.60 5.87 1.93
N THR A 121 -18.31 4.83 1.53
CA THR A 121 -18.29 4.34 0.15
C THR A 121 -19.72 4.18 -0.38
N GLY A 122 -19.92 4.46 -1.64
CA GLY A 122 -21.26 4.39 -2.26
C GLY A 122 -21.24 4.63 -3.76
N PRO A 123 -22.41 4.83 -4.38
CA PRO A 123 -22.54 5.03 -5.84
C PRO A 123 -21.73 6.21 -6.37
N TYR A 124 -21.46 7.19 -5.53
CA TYR A 124 -20.72 8.40 -5.91
C TYR A 124 -19.22 8.33 -5.62
N GLY A 125 -18.71 7.18 -5.20
CA GLY A 125 -17.30 6.97 -4.91
C GLY A 125 -17.03 6.72 -3.43
N THR A 126 -15.75 6.88 -3.05
CA THR A 126 -15.27 6.59 -1.70
C THR A 126 -14.48 7.75 -1.14
N VAL A 127 -14.84 8.19 0.08
CA VAL A 127 -14.06 9.15 0.88
C VAL A 127 -13.45 8.40 2.04
N LYS A 128 -12.16 8.65 2.33
CA LYS A 128 -11.45 8.10 3.50
C LYS A 128 -10.74 9.21 4.26
N MET A 129 -10.67 9.08 5.58
CA MET A 129 -9.97 10.01 6.48
C MET A 129 -9.09 9.20 7.44
N GLY A 130 -7.81 9.53 7.52
CA GLY A 130 -6.81 8.87 8.37
C GLY A 130 -5.58 8.44 7.60
N GLU A 131 -4.77 7.54 8.18
CA GLU A 131 -3.58 7.02 7.55
C GLU A 131 -3.92 6.00 6.47
N GLN A 132 -3.37 6.18 5.27
CA GLN A 132 -3.72 5.39 4.10
C GLN A 132 -2.63 5.48 3.03
N TYR A 133 -2.66 4.57 2.06
CA TYR A 133 -1.82 4.70 0.86
C TYR A 133 -2.18 5.94 0.08
N SER A 134 -1.15 6.68 -0.38
CA SER A 134 -1.39 7.77 -1.32
C SER A 134 -1.84 7.23 -2.68
N PRO A 135 -2.60 7.99 -3.48
CA PRO A 135 -2.89 7.67 -4.88
C PRO A 135 -1.63 7.37 -5.71
N PHE A 136 -0.52 8.08 -5.45
CA PHE A 136 0.77 7.84 -6.08
C PHE A 136 1.33 6.44 -5.74
N ALA A 137 1.33 6.07 -4.46
CA ALA A 137 1.78 4.73 -4.03
C ALA A 137 0.92 3.62 -4.65
N LEU A 138 -0.40 3.81 -4.72
CA LEU A 138 -1.28 2.84 -5.37
C LEU A 138 -0.97 2.67 -6.86
N SER A 139 -0.56 3.74 -7.56
CA SER A 139 -0.13 3.67 -8.96
C SER A 139 1.18 2.88 -9.10
N LEU A 140 2.16 3.11 -8.22
CA LEU A 140 3.41 2.34 -8.19
C LEU A 140 3.15 0.85 -7.99
N LEU A 141 2.33 0.50 -7.00
CA LEU A 141 1.97 -0.90 -6.71
C LEU A 141 1.22 -1.56 -7.88
N ASN A 142 0.36 -0.80 -8.57
CA ASN A 142 -0.44 -1.33 -9.68
C ASN A 142 0.39 -1.62 -10.94
N THR A 143 1.44 -0.85 -11.19
CA THR A 143 2.25 -0.96 -12.41
C THR A 143 3.55 -1.75 -12.22
N GLU A 144 3.87 -2.14 -11.00
CA GLU A 144 5.08 -2.87 -10.64
C GLU A 144 5.02 -4.34 -11.11
N PRO A 145 6.02 -4.84 -11.87
CA PRO A 145 5.94 -6.16 -12.50
C PRO A 145 5.97 -7.34 -11.54
N ARG A 146 6.60 -7.19 -10.36
CA ARG A 146 6.73 -8.26 -9.36
C ARG A 146 5.81 -8.07 -8.16
N GLY A 147 4.74 -7.25 -8.31
CA GLY A 147 3.77 -6.99 -7.25
C GLY A 147 4.35 -6.25 -6.04
N ALA A 148 5.43 -5.48 -6.26
CA ALA A 148 6.21 -4.78 -5.24
C ALA A 148 6.73 -5.74 -4.14
N SER A 149 7.24 -6.91 -4.56
CA SER A 149 8.03 -7.80 -3.71
C SER A 149 9.10 -7.00 -2.97
N PHE A 150 9.38 -7.33 -1.72
CA PHE A 150 10.40 -6.64 -0.95
C PHE A 150 11.83 -7.09 -1.32
N PHE A 151 11.96 -8.05 -2.22
CA PHE A 151 13.22 -8.48 -2.80
C PHE A 151 13.23 -8.24 -4.31
N GLY A 152 14.25 -7.53 -4.83
CA GLY A 152 14.49 -7.33 -6.25
C GLY A 152 13.32 -6.69 -7.00
N SER A 153 12.81 -5.56 -6.53
CA SER A 153 11.67 -4.87 -7.14
C SER A 153 11.75 -3.34 -7.01
N GLY A 154 10.79 -2.65 -7.59
CA GLY A 154 10.62 -1.21 -7.44
C GLY A 154 10.39 -0.75 -5.99
N ALA A 155 9.92 -1.64 -5.10
CA ALA A 155 9.77 -1.33 -3.68
C ALA A 155 11.12 -1.02 -3.01
N VAL A 156 12.18 -1.77 -3.34
CA VAL A 156 13.54 -1.54 -2.82
C VAL A 156 14.05 -0.16 -3.25
N ILE A 157 13.82 0.20 -4.52
CA ILE A 157 14.24 1.49 -5.07
C ILE A 157 13.51 2.62 -4.36
N TYR A 158 12.18 2.56 -4.30
CA TYR A 158 11.35 3.59 -3.69
C TYR A 158 11.67 3.79 -2.20
N ILE A 159 11.72 2.73 -1.43
CA ILE A 159 12.01 2.81 0.02
C ILE A 159 13.45 3.25 0.27
N GLY A 160 14.41 2.77 -0.51
CA GLY A 160 15.81 3.17 -0.41
C GLY A 160 16.05 4.64 -0.75
N SER A 161 15.31 5.19 -1.72
CA SER A 161 15.45 6.58 -2.17
C SER A 161 14.71 7.56 -1.28
N VAL A 162 13.44 7.28 -0.96
CA VAL A 162 12.56 8.26 -0.31
C VAL A 162 12.08 7.84 1.09
N PHE A 163 12.52 6.73 1.57
CA PHE A 163 12.27 6.22 2.93
C PHE A 163 10.77 6.24 3.32
N THR A 164 9.93 5.64 2.50
CA THR A 164 8.46 5.52 2.65
C THR A 164 7.64 6.81 2.52
N THR A 165 8.26 7.97 2.23
CA THR A 165 7.52 9.22 2.01
C THR A 165 6.47 9.04 0.90
N GLY A 166 5.20 9.35 1.20
CA GLY A 166 4.08 9.19 0.27
C GLY A 166 3.59 7.75 0.09
N LEU A 167 4.18 6.74 0.74
CA LEU A 167 3.66 5.37 0.76
C LEU A 167 2.47 5.29 1.72
N PHE A 168 2.73 5.40 3.02
CA PHE A 168 1.70 5.54 4.04
C PHE A 168 1.60 7.02 4.41
N THR A 169 0.42 7.59 4.23
CA THR A 169 0.21 9.03 4.39
C THR A 169 -0.76 9.30 5.53
N PRO A 170 -0.25 9.79 6.69
CA PRO A 170 -1.07 10.15 7.84
C PRO A 170 -1.79 11.48 7.61
N ASN A 171 -2.81 11.75 8.44
CA ASN A 171 -3.63 12.97 8.41
C ASN A 171 -4.26 13.25 7.03
N ALA A 172 -4.53 12.21 6.25
CA ALA A 172 -4.97 12.32 4.89
C ALA A 172 -6.50 12.26 4.77
N ILE A 173 -7.01 13.04 3.84
CA ILE A 173 -8.37 12.94 3.31
C ILE A 173 -8.23 12.59 1.84
N SER A 174 -8.86 11.50 1.39
CA SER A 174 -8.87 11.10 -0.01
C SER A 174 -10.28 10.90 -0.54
N TYR A 175 -10.43 11.10 -1.83
CA TYR A 175 -11.60 10.73 -2.59
C TYR A 175 -11.19 9.88 -3.79
N THR A 176 -11.97 8.81 -4.05
CA THR A 176 -11.84 7.99 -5.26
C THR A 176 -13.21 7.95 -5.95
N SER A 177 -13.23 8.29 -7.23
CA SER A 177 -14.48 8.31 -8.03
C SER A 177 -14.98 6.88 -8.30
N PRO A 178 -16.26 6.70 -8.68
CA PRO A 178 -16.68 5.52 -9.39
C PRO A 178 -15.90 5.38 -10.70
N LYS A 179 -15.85 4.15 -11.24
CA LYS A 179 -15.34 3.91 -12.59
C LYS A 179 -16.39 4.32 -13.61
N ILE A 180 -16.09 5.30 -14.46
CA ILE A 180 -16.98 5.85 -15.50
C ILE A 180 -16.29 5.70 -16.85
N ALA A 181 -16.89 4.94 -17.76
CA ALA A 181 -16.34 4.67 -19.10
C ALA A 181 -14.87 4.17 -19.08
N GLY A 182 -14.51 3.37 -18.06
CA GLY A 182 -13.15 2.86 -17.87
C GLY A 182 -12.22 3.79 -17.06
N PHE A 183 -12.56 5.04 -16.83
CA PHE A 183 -11.79 5.98 -16.05
C PHE A 183 -12.14 5.92 -14.56
N GLU A 184 -11.12 5.94 -13.69
CA GLU A 184 -11.23 6.12 -12.26
C GLU A 184 -10.20 7.16 -11.82
N GLY A 185 -10.66 8.21 -11.14
CA GLY A 185 -9.82 9.26 -10.59
C GLY A 185 -9.74 9.20 -9.07
N SER A 186 -8.59 9.51 -8.49
CA SER A 186 -8.46 9.71 -7.06
C SER A 186 -7.60 10.92 -6.72
N GLY A 187 -7.96 11.59 -5.62
CA GLY A 187 -7.24 12.72 -5.08
C GLY A 187 -7.08 12.63 -3.57
N MET A 188 -6.00 13.17 -3.04
CA MET A 188 -5.68 13.16 -1.62
C MET A 188 -5.04 14.49 -1.21
N ILE A 189 -5.41 14.97 -0.04
CA ILE A 189 -4.70 16.00 0.72
C ILE A 189 -4.37 15.45 2.11
N ALA A 190 -3.14 15.67 2.57
CA ALA A 190 -2.73 15.40 3.94
C ALA A 190 -2.25 16.69 4.63
N LEU A 191 -2.65 16.85 5.87
CA LEU A 191 -2.37 18.06 6.65
C LEU A 191 -1.13 17.84 7.51
N GLY A 192 -0.19 18.79 7.49
CA GLY A 192 1.05 18.69 8.26
C GLY A 192 0.88 18.98 9.76
N GLY A 193 -0.27 19.53 10.18
CA GLY A 193 -0.59 19.77 11.59
C GLY A 193 0.22 20.86 12.28
N GLN A 194 0.95 21.68 11.53
CA GLN A 194 1.80 22.73 12.10
C GLN A 194 1.00 24.00 12.39
N ALA A 195 0.95 24.43 13.65
CA ALA A 195 0.24 25.63 14.06
C ALA A 195 0.79 26.88 13.36
N GLY A 196 -0.10 27.70 12.80
CA GLY A 196 0.28 28.95 12.12
C GLY A 196 0.92 28.76 10.74
N ASN A 197 1.15 27.54 10.27
CA ASN A 197 1.75 27.26 8.98
C ASN A 197 1.04 26.09 8.26
N PHE A 198 0.03 26.42 7.48
CA PHE A 198 -0.74 25.42 6.70
C PHE A 198 0.09 24.69 5.64
N GLN A 199 1.17 25.27 5.18
CA GLN A 199 2.01 24.69 4.12
C GLN A 199 3.01 23.66 4.67
N ALA A 200 3.42 23.81 5.93
CA ALA A 200 4.42 22.91 6.52
C ALA A 200 3.88 21.47 6.63
N GLY A 201 4.60 20.52 6.06
CA GLY A 201 4.25 19.10 6.06
C GLY A 201 3.01 18.71 5.25
N ARG A 202 2.40 19.63 4.50
CA ARG A 202 1.24 19.36 3.67
C ARG A 202 1.63 18.48 2.49
N GLN A 203 0.77 17.50 2.16
CA GLN A 203 0.99 16.57 1.05
C GLN A 203 -0.24 16.55 0.13
N TYR A 204 0.00 16.38 -1.16
CA TYR A 204 -1.02 16.16 -2.18
C TYR A 204 -0.67 14.94 -3.01
N SER A 205 -1.69 14.23 -3.46
CA SER A 205 -1.52 13.20 -4.47
C SER A 205 -2.76 13.11 -5.34
N ALA A 206 -2.56 12.79 -6.62
CA ALA A 206 -3.65 12.51 -7.55
C ALA A 206 -3.27 11.32 -8.42
N ARG A 207 -4.26 10.54 -8.86
CA ARG A 207 -4.11 9.39 -9.74
C ARG A 207 -5.26 9.34 -10.73
N LEU A 208 -4.97 8.93 -11.95
CA LEU A 208 -5.93 8.60 -12.99
C LEU A 208 -5.61 7.22 -13.56
N THR A 209 -6.59 6.34 -13.52
CA THR A 209 -6.50 4.99 -14.09
C THR A 209 -7.49 4.87 -15.24
N TYR A 210 -7.05 4.32 -16.36
CA TYR A 210 -7.91 3.96 -17.48
C TYR A 210 -7.82 2.47 -17.75
N THR A 211 -8.95 1.78 -17.66
CA THR A 211 -9.05 0.33 -17.79
C THR A 211 -9.73 -0.04 -19.12
N MET A 212 -9.03 -0.81 -19.94
CA MET A 212 -9.51 -1.47 -21.15
C MET A 212 -9.49 -3.00 -20.96
N PRO A 213 -10.07 -3.81 -21.86
CA PRO A 213 -10.15 -5.28 -21.67
C PRO A 213 -8.80 -5.97 -21.41
N HIS A 214 -7.72 -5.54 -22.06
CA HIS A 214 -6.39 -6.14 -21.95
C HIS A 214 -5.30 -5.17 -21.52
N LEU A 215 -5.65 -3.92 -21.21
CA LEU A 215 -4.69 -2.88 -20.88
C LEU A 215 -5.24 -1.97 -19.78
N VAL A 216 -4.42 -1.74 -18.76
CA VAL A 216 -4.64 -0.69 -17.75
C VAL A 216 -3.52 0.33 -17.91
N VAL A 217 -3.86 1.59 -18.08
CA VAL A 217 -2.93 2.72 -18.02
C VAL A 217 -3.17 3.46 -16.71
N ASP A 218 -2.09 3.76 -16.02
CA ASP A 218 -2.14 4.37 -14.69
C ASP A 218 -1.12 5.51 -14.62
N ALA A 219 -1.55 6.68 -14.16
CA ALA A 219 -0.69 7.85 -14.00
C ALA A 219 -0.98 8.51 -12.67
N ALA A 220 0.06 8.93 -11.96
CA ALA A 220 -0.10 9.59 -10.67
C ALA A 220 1.00 10.61 -10.39
N LEU A 221 0.68 11.50 -9.45
CA LEU A 221 1.61 12.49 -8.92
C LEU A 221 1.51 12.58 -7.40
N PHE A 222 2.61 13.00 -6.79
CA PHE A 222 2.73 13.29 -5.37
C PHE A 222 3.57 14.56 -5.18
N SER A 223 3.18 15.36 -4.20
CA SER A 223 3.96 16.53 -3.76
C SER A 223 3.81 16.70 -2.26
N GLY A 224 4.91 16.61 -1.54
CA GLY A 224 4.98 16.80 -0.09
C GLY A 224 5.92 17.93 0.29
N ASN A 225 5.51 18.77 1.21
CA ASN A 225 6.32 19.82 1.79
C ASN A 225 7.05 19.31 3.05
N SER A 226 8.22 19.88 3.34
CA SER A 226 8.91 19.67 4.62
C SER A 226 8.23 20.45 5.75
N GLY A 227 8.66 20.19 6.99
CA GLY A 227 8.31 20.99 8.15
C GLY A 227 7.02 20.58 8.89
N GLY A 228 6.49 19.37 8.64
CA GLY A 228 5.40 18.82 9.45
C GLY A 228 5.84 18.49 10.87
N SER A 229 4.87 18.40 11.81
CA SER A 229 5.17 18.01 13.18
C SER A 229 5.42 16.50 13.29
N ALA A 230 6.36 16.12 14.17
CA ALA A 230 6.65 14.71 14.46
C ALA A 230 5.44 13.95 15.03
N ALA A 231 4.50 14.63 15.67
CA ALA A 231 3.26 14.02 16.17
C ALA A 231 2.29 13.66 15.05
N SER A 232 2.29 14.42 13.95
CA SER A 232 1.42 14.16 12.81
C SER A 232 2.06 13.23 11.76
N THR A 233 3.40 13.25 11.65
CA THR A 233 4.11 12.47 10.60
C THR A 233 5.54 12.16 11.04
N PRO A 234 5.83 10.99 11.58
CA PRO A 234 7.15 10.71 12.19
C PRO A 234 8.32 10.72 11.21
N ILE A 235 8.14 10.49 9.91
CA ILE A 235 9.23 10.45 8.93
C ILE A 235 8.96 11.32 7.69
N PRO A 236 7.76 11.30 7.08
CA PRO A 236 7.56 11.78 5.70
C PRO A 236 7.67 13.28 5.49
N THR A 237 7.51 14.10 6.52
CA THR A 237 7.41 15.56 6.36
C THR A 237 8.67 16.34 6.73
N THR A 238 9.75 15.64 7.03
CA THR A 238 11.05 16.29 7.25
C THR A 238 11.71 16.74 5.95
N VAL A 239 11.28 16.19 4.81
CA VAL A 239 11.88 16.42 3.49
C VAL A 239 10.80 16.80 2.47
N ALA A 240 11.04 17.82 1.65
CA ALA A 240 10.21 18.11 0.50
C ALA A 240 10.45 17.04 -0.59
N PHE A 241 9.37 16.36 -1.01
CA PHE A 241 9.42 15.27 -1.98
C PHE A 241 8.38 15.47 -3.07
N THR A 242 8.76 15.18 -4.32
CA THR A 242 7.82 15.08 -5.44
C THR A 242 7.99 13.74 -6.14
N GLY A 243 6.87 13.12 -6.49
CA GLY A 243 6.80 11.88 -7.26
C GLY A 243 5.90 12.04 -8.48
N ARG A 244 6.26 11.44 -9.59
CA ARG A 244 5.45 11.35 -10.81
C ARG A 244 5.63 9.97 -11.39
N THR A 245 4.53 9.35 -11.81
CA THR A 245 4.60 8.03 -12.44
C THR A 245 3.56 7.92 -13.55
N ILE A 246 3.92 7.16 -14.56
CA ILE A 246 3.01 6.67 -15.58
C ILE A 246 3.41 5.24 -15.91
N GLY A 247 2.45 4.36 -16.04
CA GLY A 247 2.71 2.97 -16.38
C GLY A 247 1.53 2.30 -17.04
N ALA A 248 1.78 1.12 -17.56
CA ALA A 248 0.81 0.28 -18.24
C ALA A 248 0.97 -1.18 -17.81
N VAL A 249 -0.15 -1.85 -17.65
CA VAL A 249 -0.24 -3.29 -17.37
C VAL A 249 -1.08 -3.93 -18.45
N SER A 250 -0.52 -4.89 -19.16
CA SER A 250 -1.21 -5.60 -20.24
C SER A 250 -1.37 -7.08 -19.92
N ASN A 251 -2.61 -7.58 -20.04
CA ASN A 251 -2.98 -8.95 -19.69
C ASN A 251 -3.35 -9.75 -20.95
N TRP A 252 -2.63 -10.86 -21.21
CA TRP A 252 -2.84 -11.75 -22.34
C TRP A 252 -2.88 -13.22 -21.86
N GLY A 253 -4.08 -13.68 -21.49
CA GLY A 253 -4.25 -15.03 -20.97
C GLY A 253 -3.44 -15.25 -19.68
N ASN A 254 -2.42 -16.10 -19.76
CA ASN A 254 -1.55 -16.42 -18.61
C ASN A 254 -0.38 -15.45 -18.43
N ALA A 255 -0.18 -14.50 -19.35
CA ALA A 255 0.92 -13.55 -19.35
C ALA A 255 0.44 -12.15 -18.94
N ILE A 256 1.18 -11.49 -18.05
CA ILE A 256 1.01 -10.09 -17.66
C ILE A 256 2.32 -9.40 -17.97
N PHE A 257 2.26 -8.24 -18.62
CA PHE A 257 3.40 -7.40 -18.92
C PHE A 257 3.20 -6.03 -18.26
N ASN A 258 4.24 -5.54 -17.65
CA ASN A 258 4.26 -4.24 -16.99
C ASN A 258 5.36 -3.37 -17.58
N LEU A 259 5.06 -2.08 -17.75
CA LEU A 259 6.01 -1.06 -18.14
C LEU A 259 5.68 0.21 -17.39
N SER A 260 6.65 0.88 -16.80
CA SER A 260 6.43 2.21 -16.24
C SER A 260 7.67 3.07 -16.20
N TYR A 261 7.42 4.37 -16.10
CA TYR A 261 8.38 5.40 -15.80
C TYR A 261 7.97 6.11 -14.52
N THR A 262 8.93 6.31 -13.63
CA THR A 262 8.72 7.04 -12.37
C THR A 262 9.86 8.01 -12.13
N ASN A 263 9.53 9.22 -11.68
CA ASN A 263 10.49 10.19 -11.19
C ASN A 263 10.31 10.41 -9.69
N TYR A 264 11.37 10.24 -8.94
CA TYR A 264 11.49 10.56 -7.51
C TYR A 264 12.43 11.74 -7.35
N LYS A 265 11.95 12.81 -6.72
CA LYS A 265 12.75 14.00 -6.49
C LYS A 265 12.65 14.48 -5.05
N VAL A 266 13.79 14.60 -4.41
CA VAL A 266 13.94 15.20 -3.08
C VAL A 266 14.68 16.52 -3.23
N ALA A 267 14.10 17.61 -2.67
CA ALA A 267 14.66 18.95 -2.76
C ALA A 267 16.10 18.97 -2.22
N SER A 268 17.00 19.58 -3.01
CA SER A 268 18.44 19.71 -2.70
C SER A 268 19.19 18.38 -2.51
N SER A 269 18.67 17.27 -3.03
CA SER A 269 19.30 15.96 -2.95
C SER A 269 19.37 15.29 -4.32
N PHE A 270 18.42 14.44 -4.68
CA PHE A 270 18.43 13.65 -5.91
C PHE A 270 17.22 13.91 -6.81
N ASP A 271 17.34 13.54 -8.09
CA ASP A 271 16.28 13.57 -9.09
C ASP A 271 16.30 12.24 -9.86
N GLU A 272 15.86 11.16 -9.21
CA GLU A 272 15.93 9.82 -9.76
C GLU A 272 14.82 9.57 -10.77
N GLN A 273 15.22 9.08 -11.94
CA GLN A 273 14.35 8.62 -13.01
C GLN A 273 14.45 7.10 -13.10
N VAL A 274 13.34 6.42 -12.92
CA VAL A 274 13.27 4.95 -12.88
C VAL A 274 12.44 4.47 -14.07
N TYR A 275 13.06 3.72 -14.95
CA TYR A 275 12.41 3.02 -16.04
C TYR A 275 12.32 1.56 -15.66
N MET A 276 11.13 0.98 -15.69
CA MET A 276 10.96 -0.42 -15.34
C MET A 276 10.11 -1.15 -16.37
N GLY A 277 10.45 -2.42 -16.57
CA GLY A 277 9.68 -3.34 -17.38
C GLY A 277 9.81 -4.75 -16.85
N GLY A 278 8.76 -5.55 -17.00
CA GLY A 278 8.79 -6.94 -16.59
C GLY A 278 7.53 -7.69 -16.96
N PHE A 279 7.50 -8.92 -16.51
CA PHE A 279 6.42 -9.84 -16.84
C PHE A 279 6.13 -10.82 -15.69
N ARG A 280 4.95 -11.38 -15.72
CA ARG A 280 4.55 -12.54 -14.95
C ARG A 280 3.87 -13.54 -15.88
N TYR A 281 4.21 -14.84 -15.76
CA TYR A 281 3.58 -15.93 -16.48
C TYR A 281 3.08 -17.01 -15.52
N THR A 282 1.82 -17.36 -15.63
CA THR A 282 1.17 -18.42 -14.84
C THR A 282 1.12 -19.70 -15.66
N PHE A 283 2.00 -20.66 -15.34
CA PHE A 283 2.08 -21.95 -16.05
C PHE A 283 0.91 -22.86 -15.68
N THR A 284 0.60 -22.90 -14.39
CA THR A 284 -0.54 -23.64 -13.83
C THR A 284 -1.17 -22.80 -12.71
N PRO A 285 -2.38 -23.12 -12.22
CA PRO A 285 -2.94 -22.40 -11.08
C PRO A 285 -2.06 -22.40 -9.82
N ALA A 286 -1.14 -23.36 -9.70
CA ALA A 286 -0.21 -23.46 -8.58
C ALA A 286 1.16 -22.83 -8.86
N PHE A 287 1.62 -22.76 -10.11
CA PHE A 287 2.98 -22.38 -10.45
C PHE A 287 3.04 -21.17 -11.38
N ALA A 288 3.78 -20.15 -10.97
CA ALA A 288 4.04 -18.97 -11.77
C ALA A 288 5.52 -18.53 -11.65
N ALA A 289 5.99 -17.82 -12.68
CA ALA A 289 7.26 -17.13 -12.68
C ALA A 289 7.06 -15.66 -13.03
N ASP A 290 7.92 -14.81 -12.53
CA ASP A 290 7.96 -13.38 -12.83
C ASP A 290 9.40 -12.89 -12.96
N GLY A 291 9.55 -11.71 -13.55
CA GLY A 291 10.84 -11.05 -13.66
C GLY A 291 10.69 -9.60 -14.08
N GLY A 292 11.71 -8.81 -13.77
CA GLY A 292 11.73 -7.41 -14.12
C GLY A 292 13.14 -6.82 -14.15
N VAL A 293 13.24 -5.68 -14.81
CA VAL A 293 14.45 -4.86 -14.92
C VAL A 293 14.08 -3.42 -14.60
N TRP A 294 14.92 -2.77 -13.78
CA TRP A 294 14.79 -1.37 -13.37
C TRP A 294 16.09 -0.64 -13.68
N TRP A 295 15.99 0.37 -14.53
CA TRP A 295 17.08 1.30 -14.80
C TRP A 295 16.83 2.59 -14.01
N ILE A 296 17.75 2.93 -13.12
CA ILE A 296 17.71 4.13 -12.29
C ILE A 296 18.80 5.09 -12.76
N HIS A 297 18.43 6.35 -12.97
CA HIS A 297 19.32 7.41 -13.38
C HIS A 297 19.06 8.69 -12.59
N ASP A 298 20.11 9.29 -12.02
CA ASP A 298 20.01 10.60 -11.34
C ASP A 298 20.08 11.74 -12.37
N GLY A 299 18.99 12.47 -12.53
CA GLY A 299 18.92 13.63 -13.44
C GLY A 299 19.86 14.77 -13.09
N ASN A 300 20.36 14.84 -11.84
CA ASN A 300 21.34 15.84 -11.43
C ASN A 300 22.78 15.46 -11.82
N ALA A 301 23.07 14.17 -11.99
CA ALA A 301 24.43 13.70 -12.26
C ALA A 301 24.42 12.36 -13.02
N GLY A 302 24.66 12.39 -14.31
CA GLY A 302 24.59 11.24 -15.21
C GLY A 302 25.54 10.08 -14.89
N THR A 303 26.56 10.31 -14.07
CA THR A 303 27.44 9.26 -13.55
C THR A 303 26.78 8.39 -12.48
N ASN A 304 25.67 8.89 -11.89
CA ASN A 304 24.92 8.18 -10.88
C ASN A 304 23.81 7.38 -11.58
N HIS A 305 24.01 6.09 -11.72
CA HIS A 305 22.99 5.20 -12.28
C HIS A 305 23.08 3.81 -11.66
N SER A 306 22.02 3.05 -11.79
CA SER A 306 21.93 1.70 -11.26
C SER A 306 21.06 0.83 -12.17
N LEU A 307 21.43 -0.43 -12.32
CA LEU A 307 20.64 -1.44 -12.99
C LEU A 307 20.29 -2.54 -11.99
N LEU A 308 19.00 -2.69 -11.68
CA LEU A 308 18.47 -3.81 -10.90
C LEU A 308 17.77 -4.76 -11.85
N ALA A 309 18.05 -6.07 -11.75
CA ALA A 309 17.32 -7.12 -12.45
C ALA A 309 16.96 -8.24 -11.47
N ALA A 310 15.77 -8.78 -11.58
CA ALA A 310 15.33 -9.85 -10.70
C ALA A 310 14.37 -10.80 -11.41
N ALA A 311 14.36 -12.05 -10.92
CA ALA A 311 13.42 -13.08 -11.34
C ALA A 311 12.97 -13.90 -10.13
N GLY A 312 11.75 -14.41 -10.18
CA GLY A 312 11.17 -15.21 -9.11
C GLY A 312 10.26 -16.30 -9.62
N VAL A 313 10.09 -17.33 -8.81
CA VAL A 313 9.11 -18.38 -9.00
C VAL A 313 8.28 -18.54 -7.73
N THR A 314 7.01 -18.84 -7.91
CA THR A 314 6.07 -19.06 -6.81
C THR A 314 5.35 -20.39 -7.01
N TYR A 315 5.17 -21.16 -5.93
CA TYR A 315 4.38 -22.37 -5.92
C TYR A 315 3.36 -22.35 -4.80
N SER A 316 2.08 -22.32 -5.16
CA SER A 316 0.96 -22.29 -4.22
C SER A 316 0.69 -23.71 -3.70
N LEU A 317 0.95 -23.91 -2.41
CA LEU A 317 0.59 -25.15 -1.70
C LEU A 317 -0.90 -25.21 -1.39
N SER A 318 -1.53 -24.05 -1.24
CA SER A 318 -2.97 -23.88 -1.07
C SER A 318 -3.38 -22.47 -1.50
N ALA A 319 -4.68 -22.13 -1.41
CA ALA A 319 -5.17 -20.78 -1.65
C ALA A 319 -4.55 -19.71 -0.71
N ARG A 320 -4.00 -20.12 0.43
CA ARG A 320 -3.45 -19.23 1.47
C ARG A 320 -1.95 -19.38 1.67
N THR A 321 -1.33 -20.46 1.25
CA THR A 321 0.08 -20.77 1.53
C THR A 321 0.82 -20.97 0.23
N MET A 322 1.95 -20.28 0.07
CA MET A 322 2.86 -20.45 -1.05
C MET A 322 4.31 -20.47 -0.58
N VAL A 323 5.13 -21.19 -1.31
CA VAL A 323 6.59 -21.07 -1.24
C VAL A 323 7.09 -20.33 -2.46
N TYR A 324 8.21 -19.66 -2.32
CA TYR A 324 8.83 -18.89 -3.40
C TYR A 324 10.35 -18.97 -3.37
N GLY A 325 10.95 -18.72 -4.52
CA GLY A 325 12.39 -18.50 -4.65
C GLY A 325 12.66 -17.37 -5.61
N GLU A 326 13.60 -16.49 -5.27
CA GLU A 326 13.89 -15.29 -6.02
C GLU A 326 15.40 -15.07 -6.13
N LEU A 327 15.82 -14.51 -7.26
CA LEU A 327 17.19 -14.11 -7.55
C LEU A 327 17.18 -12.66 -8.00
N ALA A 328 18.17 -11.89 -7.55
CA ALA A 328 18.36 -10.51 -8.02
C ALA A 328 19.84 -10.17 -8.15
N MET A 329 20.10 -9.23 -9.04
CA MET A 329 21.39 -8.57 -9.19
C MET A 329 21.18 -7.08 -9.31
N VAL A 330 22.10 -6.30 -8.73
CA VAL A 330 22.16 -4.86 -8.90
C VAL A 330 23.57 -4.45 -9.28
N ASN A 331 23.69 -3.47 -10.17
CA ASN A 331 24.96 -2.86 -10.52
C ASN A 331 24.87 -1.34 -10.31
N ASN A 332 25.56 -0.85 -9.29
CA ASN A 332 25.52 0.52 -8.80
C ASN A 332 26.74 1.33 -9.30
N HIS A 333 26.49 2.55 -9.79
CA HIS A 333 27.51 3.49 -10.22
C HIS A 333 27.34 4.86 -9.55
N GLY A 334 28.46 5.54 -9.35
CA GLY A 334 28.50 6.85 -8.74
C GLY A 334 28.04 6.84 -7.27
N ARG A 335 26.98 7.57 -6.95
CA ARG A 335 26.43 7.69 -5.58
C ARG A 335 25.24 6.78 -5.33
N LEU A 336 24.75 6.06 -6.32
CA LEU A 336 23.62 5.18 -6.12
C LEU A 336 24.03 3.91 -5.37
N HIS A 337 23.20 3.52 -4.46
CA HIS A 337 23.35 2.35 -3.59
C HIS A 337 22.06 1.53 -3.56
N THR A 338 21.43 1.34 -4.72
CA THR A 338 20.22 0.54 -4.85
C THR A 338 20.44 -0.84 -4.25
N GLY A 339 19.56 -1.26 -3.36
CA GLY A 339 19.66 -2.52 -2.66
C GLY A 339 19.03 -3.69 -3.38
N LEU A 340 19.00 -4.84 -2.70
CA LEU A 340 18.38 -6.09 -3.18
C LEU A 340 17.13 -6.46 -2.39
N SER A 341 17.07 -6.11 -1.10
CA SER A 341 15.95 -6.44 -0.22
C SER A 341 15.64 -5.29 0.74
N VAL A 342 14.38 -4.99 0.94
CA VAL A 342 13.94 -3.94 1.87
C VAL A 342 14.40 -4.22 3.30
N ASN A 343 14.31 -5.46 3.75
CA ASN A 343 14.62 -5.84 5.13
C ASN A 343 15.99 -6.54 5.28
N GLY A 344 16.56 -7.06 4.18
CA GLY A 344 17.83 -7.78 4.19
C GLY A 344 19.03 -6.94 3.73
N ALA A 345 18.85 -6.16 2.65
CA ALA A 345 19.90 -5.37 2.01
C ALA A 345 19.31 -4.18 1.27
N LEU A 346 18.84 -3.17 2.02
CA LEU A 346 18.20 -1.97 1.44
C LEU A 346 19.19 -1.13 0.62
N TYR A 347 20.46 -1.22 0.94
CA TYR A 347 21.55 -0.57 0.22
C TYR A 347 22.64 -1.58 -0.12
N GLU A 348 23.22 -1.45 -1.32
CA GLU A 348 24.35 -2.23 -1.80
C GLU A 348 25.50 -1.31 -2.21
N PRO A 349 26.77 -1.79 -2.15
CA PRO A 349 27.91 -0.98 -2.53
C PRO A 349 27.95 -0.68 -4.04
N THR A 350 28.83 0.23 -4.43
CA THR A 350 29.17 0.50 -5.85
C THR A 350 29.72 -0.78 -6.48
N GLY A 351 29.37 -1.01 -7.74
CA GLY A 351 29.65 -2.25 -8.47
C GLY A 351 28.48 -3.23 -8.43
N SER A 352 28.78 -4.51 -8.69
CA SER A 352 27.75 -5.54 -8.81
C SER A 352 27.56 -6.30 -7.52
N SER A 353 26.32 -6.41 -7.07
CA SER A 353 25.90 -7.27 -5.98
C SER A 353 24.83 -8.26 -6.47
N THR A 354 24.82 -9.45 -5.90
CA THR A 354 23.83 -10.50 -6.20
C THR A 354 23.26 -11.05 -4.91
N GLY A 355 21.98 -11.38 -4.94
CA GLY A 355 21.28 -11.97 -3.81
C GLY A 355 20.29 -13.02 -4.24
N ALA A 356 19.90 -13.84 -3.27
CA ALA A 356 18.90 -14.87 -3.42
C ALA A 356 18.05 -14.97 -2.17
N THR A 357 16.79 -15.33 -2.34
CA THR A 357 15.91 -15.62 -1.21
C THR A 357 15.03 -16.83 -1.53
N ILE A 358 14.74 -17.61 -0.50
CA ILE A 358 13.73 -18.68 -0.53
C ILE A 358 12.88 -18.57 0.72
N GLY A 359 11.56 -18.59 0.55
CA GLY A 359 10.68 -18.32 1.67
C GLY A 359 9.31 -18.96 1.55
N ILE A 360 8.53 -18.73 2.59
CA ILE A 360 7.13 -19.15 2.70
C ILE A 360 6.27 -17.98 3.11
N ARG A 361 5.15 -17.83 2.43
CA ARG A 361 4.11 -16.84 2.76
C ARG A 361 2.80 -17.54 3.10
N HIS A 362 2.17 -17.10 4.18
CA HIS A 362 0.84 -17.56 4.59
C HIS A 362 -0.12 -16.39 4.79
N LEU A 363 -1.35 -16.53 4.28
CA LEU A 363 -2.46 -15.59 4.46
C LEU A 363 -3.45 -16.16 5.48
N PHE A 364 -3.97 -15.31 6.38
CA PHE A 364 -4.99 -15.73 7.34
C PHE A 364 -6.14 -14.73 7.46
#